data_27d3efaed5cf6173174d39d1e01907bc
#
_entry.id   27d3efaed5cf6173174d39d1e01907bc
#
_cell.length_a   1.000
_cell.length_b   1.000
_cell.length_c   1.000
_cell.angle_alpha   90.00
_cell.angle_beta   90.00
_cell.angle_gamma   90.00
#
_symmetry.space_group_name_H-M   'P 1'
#
loop_
_entity.id
_entity.type
_entity.pdbx_description
1 polymer ?
#
loop_
_entity_poly.entity_id
_entity_poly.type
_entity_poly.pdbx_seq_one_letter_code
_entity_poly.pdbx_strand_id
1 'polypeptide(L)'
;MREHFCDGLGDCLPACPTDAITFEEREAPAYDEAAVQRAQKLAQKKPFSGCPGMRAKQFQRSTAPAAGAACPSQLSQWPVQIKLAGVMAPYFDDADLLIAADCTAYAYGNFHEKFIRGRITLIGCPKLDAVDYAEKLTAIFAAHSIRSVTVARMEVPCCSGIEQAVQRAIAASGKDISCHVTVIGTDGTIQEER
;
A
#
# COMPACT_ATOMS: atom_id res chain seq x y z
N MET A 1 29.64 -12.87 12.49
CA MET A 1 28.97 -14.20 12.38
C MET A 1 29.27 -14.99 13.63
N ARG A 2 28.38 -15.85 14.12
CA ARG A 2 28.66 -16.70 15.30
C ARG A 2 29.29 -17.98 14.78
N GLU A 3 30.59 -18.20 15.07
CA GLU A 3 31.40 -19.28 14.48
C GLU A 3 30.84 -20.69 14.72
N HIS A 4 30.24 -20.94 15.89
CA HIS A 4 29.64 -22.23 16.26
C HIS A 4 28.27 -22.51 15.60
N PHE A 5 27.83 -21.64 14.68
CA PHE A 5 26.58 -21.82 13.89
C PHE A 5 26.85 -22.34 12.47
N CYS A 6 28.12 -22.47 12.08
CA CYS A 6 28.49 -23.01 10.79
C CYS A 6 28.74 -24.53 10.93
N ASP A 7 28.05 -25.33 10.12
CA ASP A 7 28.22 -26.78 10.05
C ASP A 7 29.31 -27.21 9.06
N GLY A 8 29.81 -26.25 8.26
CA GLY A 8 30.87 -26.47 7.28
C GLY A 8 30.43 -27.18 6.00
N LEU A 9 29.15 -27.49 5.81
CA LEU A 9 28.66 -28.24 4.64
C LEU A 9 28.62 -27.42 3.34
N GLY A 10 28.64 -26.09 3.42
CA GLY A 10 28.71 -25.22 2.26
C GLY A 10 27.38 -25.00 1.50
N ASP A 11 26.26 -25.50 2.01
CA ASP A 11 24.94 -25.38 1.38
C ASP A 11 24.48 -23.93 1.20
N CYS A 12 25.06 -22.99 1.95
CA CYS A 12 24.75 -21.55 1.82
C CYS A 12 25.39 -20.91 0.59
N LEU A 13 26.40 -21.48 -0.04
CA LEU A 13 27.12 -20.88 -1.17
C LEU A 13 26.24 -20.74 -2.41
N PRO A 14 25.61 -21.83 -2.91
CA PRO A 14 24.77 -21.73 -4.09
C PRO A 14 23.48 -20.90 -3.85
N ALA A 15 23.14 -20.68 -2.56
CA ALA A 15 21.96 -19.90 -2.20
C ALA A 15 22.21 -18.37 -2.14
N CYS A 16 23.46 -17.91 -2.27
CA CYS A 16 23.78 -16.49 -2.23
C CYS A 16 23.63 -15.85 -3.62
N PRO A 17 22.61 -15.00 -3.85
CA PRO A 17 22.35 -14.42 -5.18
C PRO A 17 23.39 -13.37 -5.60
N THR A 18 24.24 -12.92 -4.68
CA THR A 18 25.25 -11.86 -4.90
C THR A 18 26.69 -12.39 -4.83
N ASP A 19 26.87 -13.70 -4.67
CA ASP A 19 28.19 -14.35 -4.55
C ASP A 19 29.09 -13.73 -3.45
N ALA A 20 28.45 -13.23 -2.39
CA ALA A 20 29.12 -12.47 -1.31
C ALA A 20 29.69 -13.38 -0.21
N ILE A 21 29.56 -14.72 -0.32
CA ILE A 21 30.01 -15.68 0.68
C ILE A 21 31.32 -16.29 0.19
N THR A 22 32.39 -16.12 0.98
CA THR A 22 33.69 -16.71 0.72
C THR A 22 34.08 -17.66 1.85
N PHE A 23 34.86 -18.68 1.54
CA PHE A 23 35.44 -19.62 2.51
C PHE A 23 36.80 -19.19 3.00
N GLU A 24 37.03 -19.43 4.29
CA GLU A 24 38.34 -19.38 4.93
C GLU A 24 38.50 -20.63 5.80
N GLU A 25 39.54 -21.41 5.56
CA GLU A 25 39.88 -22.55 6.41
C GLU A 25 40.61 -22.05 7.65
N ARG A 26 40.01 -22.30 8.83
CA ARG A 26 40.62 -21.97 10.13
C ARG A 26 40.11 -22.92 11.23
N GLU A 27 40.82 -23.00 12.33
CA GLU A 27 40.33 -23.66 13.53
C GLU A 27 39.09 -22.89 14.05
N ALA A 28 37.97 -23.58 14.15
CA ALA A 28 36.71 -23.03 14.63
C ALA A 28 36.10 -23.90 15.73
N PRO A 29 35.31 -23.34 16.64
CA PRO A 29 34.55 -24.12 17.61
C PRO A 29 33.64 -25.13 16.94
N ALA A 30 33.47 -26.29 17.56
CA ALA A 30 32.54 -27.31 17.06
C ALA A 30 31.10 -26.74 16.89
N TYR A 31 30.40 -27.22 15.87
CA TYR A 31 29.03 -26.88 15.62
C TYR A 31 28.13 -27.20 16.81
N ASP A 32 27.36 -26.22 17.30
CA ASP A 32 26.42 -26.36 18.41
C ASP A 32 24.98 -26.31 17.91
N GLU A 33 24.44 -27.46 17.52
CA GLU A 33 23.06 -27.61 17.06
C GLU A 33 22.04 -27.09 18.09
N ALA A 34 22.29 -27.31 19.38
CA ALA A 34 21.38 -26.86 20.42
C ALA A 34 21.35 -25.33 20.55
N ALA A 35 22.48 -24.67 20.32
CA ALA A 35 22.51 -23.19 20.27
C ALA A 35 21.81 -22.66 19.04
N VAL A 36 21.94 -23.31 17.88
CA VAL A 36 21.22 -22.94 16.64
C VAL A 36 19.71 -23.09 16.82
N GLN A 37 19.24 -24.22 17.36
CA GLN A 37 17.82 -24.44 17.62
C GLN A 37 17.26 -23.45 18.64
N ARG A 38 18.01 -23.10 19.71
CA ARG A 38 17.60 -22.04 20.65
C ARG A 38 17.48 -20.68 19.99
N ALA A 39 18.43 -20.32 19.12
CA ALA A 39 18.42 -19.07 18.39
C ALA A 39 17.24 -18.99 17.40
N GLN A 40 16.93 -20.09 16.70
CA GLN A 40 15.77 -20.19 15.80
C GLN A 40 14.44 -20.04 16.56
N LYS A 41 14.28 -20.73 17.71
CA LYS A 41 13.10 -20.59 18.57
C LYS A 41 12.93 -19.18 19.12
N LEU A 42 14.02 -18.49 19.45
CA LEU A 42 14.00 -17.09 19.88
C LEU A 42 13.67 -16.13 18.72
N ALA A 43 14.15 -16.42 17.51
CA ALA A 43 13.82 -15.64 16.32
C ALA A 43 12.34 -15.78 15.94
N GLN A 44 11.76 -16.98 16.09
CA GLN A 44 10.33 -17.22 15.86
C GLN A 44 9.44 -16.53 16.91
N LYS A 45 9.94 -16.27 18.12
CA LYS A 45 9.22 -15.56 19.20
C LYS A 45 9.36 -14.04 19.10
N LYS A 46 10.22 -13.49 18.23
CA LYS A 46 10.28 -12.05 18.03
C LYS A 46 8.99 -11.60 17.35
N PRO A 47 8.32 -10.57 17.86
CA PRO A 47 7.16 -10.01 17.16
C PRO A 47 7.61 -9.58 15.75
N PHE A 48 6.78 -9.88 14.77
CA PHE A 48 7.02 -9.55 13.37
C PHE A 48 7.49 -8.10 13.22
N SER A 49 8.73 -7.89 12.80
CA SER A 49 9.38 -6.59 12.65
C SER A 49 9.18 -5.98 11.25
N GLY A 50 8.24 -6.51 10.47
CA GLY A 50 7.89 -6.00 9.14
C GLY A 50 7.17 -4.65 9.17
N CYS A 51 6.94 -4.09 7.98
CA CYS A 51 6.14 -2.87 7.81
C CYS A 51 4.80 -3.00 8.55
N PRO A 52 4.36 -1.98 9.31
CA PRO A 52 3.06 -2.00 10.00
C PRO A 52 1.88 -2.39 9.13
N GLY A 53 1.91 -2.05 7.83
CA GLY A 53 0.90 -2.45 6.84
C GLY A 53 0.86 -3.95 6.51
N MET A 54 1.88 -4.73 6.91
CA MET A 54 1.90 -6.19 6.74
C MET A 54 1.51 -6.95 8.00
N ARG A 55 1.24 -6.24 9.10
CA ARG A 55 0.88 -6.87 10.37
C ARG A 55 -0.52 -7.46 10.29
N ALA A 56 -0.67 -8.77 10.51
CA ALA A 56 -1.97 -9.40 10.62
C ALA A 56 -2.76 -8.80 11.80
N LYS A 57 -3.98 -8.36 11.53
CA LYS A 57 -4.95 -7.90 12.51
C LYS A 57 -6.26 -8.65 12.30
N GLN A 58 -6.93 -9.02 13.38
CA GLN A 58 -8.25 -9.63 13.35
C GLN A 58 -9.21 -8.75 14.15
N PHE A 59 -10.35 -8.45 13.56
CA PHE A 59 -11.39 -7.63 14.20
C PHE A 59 -12.61 -8.51 14.51
N GLN A 60 -13.14 -8.38 15.71
CA GLN A 60 -14.45 -8.97 16.03
C GLN A 60 -15.53 -8.01 15.57
N ARG A 61 -16.40 -8.49 14.69
CA ARG A 61 -17.54 -7.72 14.19
C ARG A 61 -18.84 -8.43 14.56
N SER A 62 -19.87 -7.65 14.81
CA SER A 62 -21.20 -8.18 15.02
C SER A 62 -21.65 -8.90 13.74
N THR A 63 -22.13 -10.16 13.89
CA THR A 63 -22.69 -10.96 12.81
C THR A 63 -24.19 -10.74 12.64
N ALA A 64 -24.78 -9.78 13.36
CA ALA A 64 -26.19 -9.45 13.18
C ALA A 64 -26.43 -9.03 11.72
N PRO A 65 -27.42 -9.62 11.02
CA PRO A 65 -27.72 -9.23 9.66
C PRO A 65 -28.16 -7.76 9.64
N ALA A 66 -27.42 -6.95 8.90
CA ALA A 66 -27.86 -5.59 8.62
C ALA A 66 -29.12 -5.70 7.75
N ALA A 67 -30.28 -5.40 8.30
CA ALA A 67 -31.49 -5.22 7.54
C ALA A 67 -31.36 -3.94 6.71
N GLY A 68 -30.82 -4.06 5.48
CA GLY A 68 -30.63 -2.92 4.58
C GLY A 68 -30.74 -3.37 3.13
N ALA A 69 -31.34 -2.52 2.29
CA ALA A 69 -31.32 -2.70 0.85
C ALA A 69 -29.87 -2.75 0.33
N ALA A 70 -29.62 -3.54 -0.71
CA ALA A 70 -28.31 -3.60 -1.36
C ALA A 70 -27.90 -2.19 -1.78
N CYS A 71 -26.72 -1.72 -1.36
CA CYS A 71 -26.17 -0.46 -1.82
C CYS A 71 -25.75 -0.59 -3.28
N PRO A 72 -26.36 0.15 -4.22
CA PRO A 72 -25.95 0.10 -5.61
C PRO A 72 -24.54 0.68 -5.79
N SER A 73 -23.82 0.21 -6.80
CA SER A 73 -22.53 0.79 -7.16
C SER A 73 -22.70 2.26 -7.52
N GLN A 74 -21.82 3.10 -7.00
CA GLN A 74 -21.74 4.53 -7.34
C GLN A 74 -20.65 4.82 -8.37
N LEU A 75 -19.99 3.78 -8.89
CA LEU A 75 -18.94 3.94 -9.89
C LEU A 75 -19.54 4.41 -11.22
N SER A 76 -18.97 5.48 -11.78
CA SER A 76 -19.47 6.13 -12.98
C SER A 76 -18.55 5.99 -14.19
N GLN A 77 -17.34 5.43 -14.02
CA GLN A 77 -16.40 5.22 -15.11
C GLN A 77 -15.60 3.92 -14.96
N TRP A 78 -14.95 3.52 -16.07
CA TRP A 78 -14.01 2.43 -16.15
C TRP A 78 -12.90 2.79 -17.18
N PRO A 79 -11.62 2.42 -16.97
CA PRO A 79 -11.06 1.65 -15.84
C PRO A 79 -10.86 2.51 -14.59
N VAL A 80 -10.69 1.84 -13.43
CA VAL A 80 -10.45 2.51 -12.14
C VAL A 80 -8.97 2.55 -11.75
N GLN A 81 -8.16 1.60 -12.23
CA GLN A 81 -6.74 1.55 -11.92
C GLN A 81 -5.99 2.73 -12.57
N ILE A 82 -5.21 3.48 -11.78
CA ILE A 82 -4.40 4.60 -12.27
C ILE A 82 -3.57 4.17 -13.48
N LYS A 83 -2.95 2.99 -13.43
CA LYS A 83 -2.11 2.45 -14.51
C LYS A 83 -2.87 2.24 -15.83
N LEU A 84 -4.16 1.93 -15.77
CA LEU A 84 -4.99 1.60 -16.93
C LEU A 84 -5.77 2.79 -17.47
N ALA A 85 -6.07 3.81 -16.63
CA ALA A 85 -6.83 4.97 -17.07
C ALA A 85 -6.09 5.74 -18.18
N GLY A 86 -6.78 6.07 -19.26
CA GLY A 86 -6.20 6.87 -20.34
C GLY A 86 -6.06 8.34 -19.92
N VAL A 87 -4.89 8.96 -20.19
CA VAL A 87 -4.63 10.36 -19.80
C VAL A 87 -5.66 11.31 -20.43
N MET A 88 -6.07 11.08 -21.65
CA MET A 88 -7.01 11.93 -22.41
C MET A 88 -8.46 11.47 -22.29
N ALA A 89 -8.83 10.73 -21.25
CA ALA A 89 -10.19 10.25 -21.10
C ALA A 89 -11.16 11.40 -20.79
N PRO A 90 -12.27 11.55 -21.53
CA PRO A 90 -13.15 12.72 -21.44
C PRO A 90 -13.88 12.84 -20.11
N TYR A 91 -13.97 11.78 -19.33
CA TYR A 91 -14.59 11.82 -18.01
C TYR A 91 -13.79 12.59 -16.95
N PHE A 92 -12.58 13.05 -17.28
CA PHE A 92 -11.78 13.88 -16.37
C PHE A 92 -12.12 15.36 -16.45
N ASP A 93 -12.77 15.81 -17.54
CA ASP A 93 -13.12 17.22 -17.70
C ASP A 93 -14.18 17.62 -16.66
N ASP A 94 -13.91 18.73 -15.95
CA ASP A 94 -14.74 19.28 -14.88
C ASP A 94 -15.10 18.27 -13.77
N ALA A 95 -14.20 17.31 -13.53
CA ALA A 95 -14.44 16.23 -12.58
C ALA A 95 -13.96 16.56 -11.16
N ASP A 96 -14.68 16.05 -10.18
CA ASP A 96 -14.16 15.81 -8.84
C ASP A 96 -13.51 14.41 -8.84
N LEU A 97 -12.24 14.30 -8.47
CA LEU A 97 -11.53 13.05 -8.47
C LEU A 97 -11.45 12.42 -7.08
N LEU A 98 -11.60 11.11 -7.04
CA LEU A 98 -11.18 10.29 -5.92
C LEU A 98 -9.92 9.51 -6.32
N ILE A 99 -8.84 9.67 -5.57
CA ILE A 99 -7.64 8.86 -5.70
C ILE A 99 -7.48 8.04 -4.42
N ALA A 100 -7.73 6.74 -4.52
CA ALA A 100 -7.83 5.88 -3.36
C ALA A 100 -6.79 4.75 -3.37
N ALA A 101 -6.26 4.42 -2.20
CA ALA A 101 -5.47 3.21 -2.03
C ALA A 101 -6.36 1.97 -2.14
N ASP A 102 -5.90 0.92 -2.79
CA ASP A 102 -6.67 -0.29 -3.08
C ASP A 102 -7.39 -0.90 -1.86
N CYS A 103 -6.77 -0.80 -0.67
CA CYS A 103 -7.34 -1.38 0.56
C CYS A 103 -8.50 -0.57 1.15
N THR A 104 -8.70 0.68 0.77
CA THR A 104 -9.65 1.60 1.43
C THR A 104 -11.10 1.18 1.27
N ALA A 105 -11.48 0.74 0.08
CA ALA A 105 -12.83 0.27 -0.21
C ALA A 105 -13.20 -1.02 0.55
N TYR A 106 -12.21 -1.83 0.89
CA TYR A 106 -12.41 -3.06 1.68
C TYR A 106 -12.46 -2.78 3.18
N ALA A 107 -11.74 -1.73 3.64
CA ALA A 107 -11.71 -1.36 5.04
C ALA A 107 -12.94 -0.57 5.47
N TYR A 108 -13.37 0.42 4.68
CA TYR A 108 -14.46 1.33 5.00
C TYR A 108 -15.80 0.86 4.41
N GLY A 109 -16.74 0.46 5.26
CA GLY A 109 -17.98 -0.19 4.85
C GLY A 109 -18.93 0.64 3.97
N ASN A 110 -18.89 1.97 4.06
CA ASN A 110 -19.76 2.87 3.27
C ASN A 110 -18.98 3.61 2.16
N PHE A 111 -18.02 2.92 1.54
CA PHE A 111 -17.05 3.53 0.62
C PHE A 111 -17.71 4.13 -0.62
N HIS A 112 -18.65 3.40 -1.24
CA HIS A 112 -19.33 3.87 -2.44
C HIS A 112 -20.09 5.17 -2.19
N GLU A 113 -20.80 5.25 -1.07
CA GLU A 113 -21.64 6.39 -0.74
C GLU A 113 -20.82 7.62 -0.34
N LYS A 114 -19.80 7.42 0.50
CA LYS A 114 -19.01 8.54 1.03
C LYS A 114 -17.95 9.04 0.04
N PHE A 115 -17.31 8.12 -0.68
CA PHE A 115 -16.13 8.46 -1.47
C PHE A 115 -16.34 8.42 -2.98
N ILE A 116 -17.04 7.41 -3.51
CA ILE A 116 -17.19 7.23 -4.96
C ILE A 116 -18.29 8.13 -5.54
N ARG A 117 -19.40 8.29 -4.82
CA ARG A 117 -20.57 9.04 -5.32
C ARG A 117 -20.16 10.41 -5.86
N GLY A 118 -20.47 10.65 -7.13
CA GLY A 118 -20.23 11.92 -7.83
C GLY A 118 -18.76 12.21 -8.14
N ARG A 119 -17.86 11.22 -8.00
CA ARG A 119 -16.43 11.38 -8.29
C ARG A 119 -15.97 10.38 -9.34
N ILE A 120 -15.03 10.82 -10.16
CA ILE A 120 -14.24 9.93 -11.01
C ILE A 120 -13.18 9.26 -10.14
N THR A 121 -13.18 7.93 -10.11
CA THR A 121 -12.40 7.16 -9.13
C THR A 121 -11.19 6.52 -9.76
N LEU A 122 -10.02 6.81 -9.22
CA LEU A 122 -8.76 6.15 -9.56
C LEU A 122 -8.21 5.43 -8.32
N ILE A 123 -7.72 4.20 -8.51
CA ILE A 123 -7.15 3.41 -7.42
C ILE A 123 -5.75 2.92 -7.74
N GLY A 124 -4.99 2.60 -6.70
CA GLY A 124 -3.67 2.00 -6.84
C GLY A 124 -3.02 1.67 -5.50
N CYS A 125 -1.96 0.87 -5.55
CA CYS A 125 -1.18 0.51 -4.37
C CYS A 125 0.29 0.89 -4.56
N PRO A 126 0.81 1.95 -3.92
CA PRO A 126 2.20 2.36 -4.09
C PRO A 126 3.21 1.32 -3.57
N LYS A 127 2.75 0.34 -2.80
CA LYS A 127 3.58 -0.76 -2.31
C LYS A 127 3.73 -1.90 -3.32
N LEU A 128 2.65 -2.18 -4.07
CA LEU A 128 2.60 -3.31 -5.01
C LEU A 128 2.92 -2.89 -6.44
N ASP A 129 2.52 -1.69 -6.84
CA ASP A 129 2.78 -1.17 -8.17
C ASP A 129 4.19 -0.56 -8.24
N ALA A 130 5.02 -1.10 -9.10
CA ALA A 130 6.38 -0.62 -9.32
C ALA A 130 6.41 0.59 -10.27
N VAL A 131 5.61 1.64 -9.97
CA VAL A 131 5.49 2.85 -10.81
C VAL A 131 5.39 4.11 -9.94
N ASP A 132 5.80 5.25 -10.50
CA ASP A 132 5.52 6.55 -9.92
C ASP A 132 4.19 7.10 -10.45
N TYR A 133 3.17 7.12 -9.61
CA TYR A 133 1.86 7.65 -9.99
C TYR A 133 1.89 9.14 -10.29
N ALA A 134 2.85 9.91 -9.73
CA ALA A 134 2.91 11.35 -9.92
C ALA A 134 3.05 11.73 -11.40
N GLU A 135 3.82 10.97 -12.17
CA GLU A 135 4.01 11.24 -13.61
C GLU A 135 2.67 11.21 -14.37
N LYS A 136 1.93 10.13 -14.20
CA LYS A 136 0.64 9.96 -14.90
C LYS A 136 -0.43 10.92 -14.39
N LEU A 137 -0.51 11.13 -13.07
CA LEU A 137 -1.44 12.08 -12.47
C LEU A 137 -1.14 13.51 -12.91
N THR A 138 0.14 13.90 -13.03
CA THR A 138 0.53 15.20 -13.58
C THR A 138 0.01 15.37 -15.00
N ALA A 139 0.16 14.36 -15.86
CA ALA A 139 -0.35 14.42 -17.23
C ALA A 139 -1.88 14.58 -17.28
N ILE A 140 -2.62 13.87 -16.43
CA ILE A 140 -4.08 14.00 -16.31
C ILE A 140 -4.45 15.40 -15.83
N PHE A 141 -3.84 15.89 -14.75
CA PHE A 141 -4.16 17.20 -14.18
C PHE A 141 -3.79 18.34 -15.13
N ALA A 142 -2.70 18.24 -15.88
CA ALA A 142 -2.33 19.22 -16.87
C ALA A 142 -3.31 19.27 -18.05
N ALA A 143 -3.80 18.10 -18.50
CA ALA A 143 -4.66 17.97 -19.68
C ALA A 143 -6.13 18.38 -19.44
N HIS A 144 -6.65 18.30 -18.19
CA HIS A 144 -8.07 18.45 -17.89
C HIS A 144 -8.36 19.50 -16.82
N SER A 145 -9.58 20.05 -16.82
CA SER A 145 -10.08 20.98 -15.80
C SER A 145 -10.56 20.17 -14.58
N ILE A 146 -9.66 19.82 -13.66
CA ILE A 146 -10.02 19.10 -12.44
C ILE A 146 -10.53 20.10 -11.39
N ARG A 147 -11.71 19.87 -10.83
CA ARG A 147 -12.30 20.74 -9.80
C ARG A 147 -11.70 20.49 -8.42
N SER A 148 -11.63 19.24 -8.04
CA SER A 148 -11.06 18.85 -6.74
C SER A 148 -10.47 17.44 -6.79
N VAL A 149 -9.57 17.16 -5.86
CA VAL A 149 -9.02 15.83 -5.62
C VAL A 149 -9.28 15.42 -4.17
N THR A 150 -9.90 14.27 -3.97
CA THR A 150 -9.98 13.61 -2.68
C THR A 150 -9.04 12.42 -2.67
N VAL A 151 -8.13 12.37 -1.71
CA VAL A 151 -7.25 11.22 -1.47
C VAL A 151 -7.82 10.40 -0.34
N ALA A 152 -8.10 9.12 -0.59
CA ALA A 152 -8.43 8.16 0.46
C ALA A 152 -7.27 7.18 0.65
N ARG A 153 -6.68 7.12 1.84
CA ARG A 153 -5.58 6.22 2.14
C ARG A 153 -5.74 5.53 3.49
N MET A 154 -5.03 4.42 3.65
CA MET A 154 -4.97 3.75 4.95
C MET A 154 -3.96 4.44 5.89
N GLU A 155 -4.14 4.25 7.20
CA GLU A 155 -3.23 4.74 8.25
C GLU A 155 -1.80 4.19 8.14
N VAL A 156 -1.63 3.07 7.41
CA VAL A 156 -0.35 2.36 7.32
C VAL A 156 0.67 3.12 6.47
N PRO A 157 1.96 3.10 6.84
CA PRO A 157 3.00 3.91 6.18
C PRO A 157 3.12 3.68 4.67
N CYS A 158 2.87 2.46 4.18
CA CYS A 158 2.96 2.16 2.74
C CYS A 158 1.95 2.95 1.91
N CYS A 159 0.84 3.42 2.49
CA CYS A 159 -0.17 4.19 1.77
C CYS A 159 0.15 5.68 1.67
N SER A 160 1.11 6.21 2.43
CA SER A 160 1.51 7.63 2.33
C SER A 160 2.04 7.99 0.94
N GLY A 161 2.57 7.03 0.21
CA GLY A 161 3.09 7.22 -1.14
C GLY A 161 2.03 7.69 -2.15
N ILE A 162 0.76 7.32 -1.99
CA ILE A 162 -0.30 7.78 -2.90
C ILE A 162 -0.63 9.26 -2.67
N GLU A 163 -0.67 9.70 -1.42
CA GLU A 163 -0.84 11.11 -1.05
C GLU A 163 0.31 11.96 -1.59
N GLN A 164 1.55 11.53 -1.38
CA GLN A 164 2.74 12.21 -1.89
C GLN A 164 2.75 12.31 -3.41
N ALA A 165 2.31 11.25 -4.10
CA ALA A 165 2.21 11.26 -5.56
C ALA A 165 1.19 12.30 -6.06
N VAL A 166 0.03 12.40 -5.40
CA VAL A 166 -0.99 13.40 -5.72
C VAL A 166 -0.48 14.81 -5.49
N GLN A 167 0.15 15.09 -4.33
CA GLN A 167 0.70 16.40 -4.02
C GLN A 167 1.77 16.83 -5.03
N ARG A 168 2.69 15.93 -5.40
CA ARG A 168 3.69 16.18 -6.44
C ARG A 168 3.03 16.44 -7.80
N ALA A 169 1.99 15.70 -8.13
CA ALA A 169 1.29 15.85 -9.40
C ALA A 169 0.55 17.18 -9.50
N ILE A 170 -0.10 17.63 -8.42
CA ILE A 170 -0.74 18.95 -8.37
C ILE A 170 0.32 20.04 -8.55
N ALA A 171 1.41 20.00 -7.79
CA ALA A 171 2.48 20.99 -7.91
C ALA A 171 3.09 21.03 -9.32
N ALA A 172 3.32 19.87 -9.94
CA ALA A 172 3.91 19.78 -11.27
C ALA A 172 2.94 20.15 -12.42
N SER A 173 1.62 20.04 -12.21
CA SER A 173 0.61 20.41 -13.21
C SER A 173 0.50 21.91 -13.44
N GLY A 174 0.98 22.73 -12.51
CA GLY A 174 0.86 24.19 -12.53
C GLY A 174 -0.55 24.72 -12.30
N LYS A 175 -1.48 23.86 -11.85
CA LYS A 175 -2.87 24.22 -11.58
C LYS A 175 -3.14 24.31 -10.08
N ASP A 176 -4.04 25.20 -9.71
CA ASP A 176 -4.55 25.30 -8.34
C ASP A 176 -5.73 24.35 -8.17
N ILE A 177 -5.46 23.15 -7.65
CA ILE A 177 -6.46 22.10 -7.44
C ILE A 177 -6.60 21.87 -5.94
N SER A 178 -7.81 22.03 -5.41
CA SER A 178 -8.05 21.72 -4.00
C SER A 178 -7.88 20.22 -3.73
N CYS A 179 -7.16 19.88 -2.66
CA CYS A 179 -6.87 18.50 -2.30
C CYS A 179 -7.31 18.23 -0.86
N HIS A 180 -8.17 17.23 -0.70
CA HIS A 180 -8.63 16.75 0.60
C HIS A 180 -8.09 15.35 0.85
N VAL A 181 -7.59 15.09 2.04
CA VAL A 181 -7.03 13.79 2.40
C VAL A 181 -7.83 13.18 3.54
N THR A 182 -8.30 11.95 3.33
CA THR A 182 -8.94 11.14 4.36
C THR A 182 -8.08 9.92 4.68
N VAL A 183 -7.75 9.76 5.95
CA VAL A 183 -7.00 8.61 6.48
C VAL A 183 -7.96 7.64 7.14
N ILE A 184 -7.93 6.39 6.68
CA ILE A 184 -8.80 5.31 7.13
C ILE A 184 -7.97 4.32 7.95
N GLY A 185 -8.44 4.02 9.16
CA GLY A 185 -7.87 3.00 10.03
C GLY A 185 -8.06 1.60 9.47
N THR A 186 -7.19 0.69 9.84
CA THR A 186 -7.32 -0.72 9.46
C THR A 186 -8.58 -1.38 10.02
N ASP A 187 -9.19 -0.81 11.05
CA ASP A 187 -10.49 -1.18 11.62
C ASP A 187 -11.69 -0.67 10.80
N GLY A 188 -11.44 0.22 9.83
CA GLY A 188 -12.44 0.84 8.96
C GLY A 188 -13.05 2.12 9.53
N THR A 189 -12.43 2.74 10.51
CA THR A 189 -12.84 4.07 11.02
C THR A 189 -12.07 5.17 10.30
N ILE A 190 -12.65 6.36 10.18
CA ILE A 190 -11.93 7.54 9.70
C ILE A 190 -11.12 8.10 10.86
N GLN A 191 -9.81 8.20 10.67
CA GLN A 191 -8.87 8.69 11.66
C GLN A 191 -8.60 10.19 11.50
N GLU A 192 -8.59 10.67 10.26
CA GLU A 192 -8.25 12.05 9.93
C GLU A 192 -8.93 12.49 8.63
N GLU A 193 -9.40 13.74 8.60
CA GLU A 193 -9.84 14.44 7.38
C GLU A 193 -9.20 15.84 7.39
N ARG A 194 -8.48 16.20 6.33
CA ARG A 194 -7.79 17.48 6.17
C ARG A 194 -7.77 17.98 4.73
#